data_ebe7ca51feaac6042883870864ee91ea
#
_entry.id   ebe7ca51feaac6042883870864ee91ea
#
_cell.length_a   1.000
_cell.length_b   1.000
_cell.length_c   1.000
_cell.angle_alpha   90.00
_cell.angle_beta   90.00
_cell.angle_gamma   90.00
#
_symmetry.space_group_name_H-M   'P 1'
#
loop_
_entity.id
_entity.type
_entity.pdbx_description
1 polymer ?
#
loop_
_entity_poly.entity_id
_entity_poly.type
_entity_poly.pdbx_seq_one_letter_code
_entity_poly.pdbx_strand_id
1 'polypeptide(L)'
;MKKGPVPMTPTDLVRRFRAVFAAGFLVLVGLVSASCGYYHMGSMMHPQIKTIAISAIRNDTREPLLTELARTQIAARFQSDNSLKLVQKEDADCILYVRLVDVTTSVMRYNPGYEEDEYRPAEFHLNLSAEMEVLIPGRSEPLIRKRTVTGSSNYQYNVDPQVGKYYGLRQACYDLGGEIVEYTTEAW
;
A
#
# COMPACT_ATOMS: atom_id res chain seq x y z
N MET A 1 -34.85 -60.38 -35.44
CA MET A 1 -33.40 -60.31 -35.82
C MET A 1 -32.68 -59.34 -34.86
N LYS A 2 -31.91 -59.87 -33.86
CA LYS A 2 -31.11 -59.09 -32.93
C LYS A 2 -29.77 -58.77 -33.61
N LYS A 3 -29.49 -57.49 -33.90
CA LYS A 3 -28.14 -57.05 -34.33
C LYS A 3 -27.17 -57.25 -33.15
N GLY A 4 -26.16 -58.10 -33.34
CA GLY A 4 -25.08 -58.27 -32.39
C GLY A 4 -24.20 -57.02 -32.26
N PRO A 5 -23.47 -56.87 -31.16
CA PRO A 5 -22.60 -55.71 -30.95
C PRO A 5 -21.47 -55.70 -31.97
N VAL A 6 -21.28 -54.54 -32.63
CA VAL A 6 -20.20 -54.32 -33.60
C VAL A 6 -18.86 -54.29 -32.84
N PRO A 7 -17.81 -55.06 -33.27
CA PRO A 7 -16.51 -55.05 -32.61
C PRO A 7 -15.85 -53.68 -32.73
N MET A 8 -15.46 -53.08 -31.60
CA MET A 8 -14.74 -51.81 -31.56
C MET A 8 -13.33 -51.96 -32.17
N THR A 9 -13.03 -51.11 -33.10
CA THR A 9 -11.66 -51.04 -33.66
C THR A 9 -10.70 -50.33 -32.69
N PRO A 10 -9.42 -50.68 -32.65
CA PRO A 10 -8.44 -50.02 -31.74
C PRO A 10 -8.35 -48.49 -31.95
N THR A 11 -8.66 -48.00 -33.12
CA THR A 11 -8.73 -46.58 -33.47
C THR A 11 -9.88 -45.86 -32.77
N ASP A 12 -11.02 -46.50 -32.57
CA ASP A 12 -12.17 -45.93 -31.88
C ASP A 12 -11.92 -45.80 -30.37
N LEU A 13 -11.17 -46.75 -29.80
CA LEU A 13 -10.77 -46.71 -28.40
C LEU A 13 -9.82 -45.52 -28.11
N VAL A 14 -8.83 -45.33 -28.95
CA VAL A 14 -7.88 -44.18 -28.83
C VAL A 14 -8.61 -42.86 -28.99
N ARG A 15 -9.57 -42.76 -29.92
CA ARG A 15 -10.36 -41.56 -30.16
C ARG A 15 -11.25 -41.22 -28.97
N ARG A 16 -11.87 -42.19 -28.34
CA ARG A 16 -12.66 -42.01 -27.10
C ARG A 16 -11.79 -41.60 -25.92
N PHE A 17 -10.61 -42.24 -25.76
CA PHE A 17 -9.67 -41.86 -24.71
C PHE A 17 -9.21 -40.39 -24.85
N ARG A 18 -8.85 -39.95 -26.05
CA ARG A 18 -8.48 -38.55 -26.32
C ARG A 18 -9.63 -37.58 -26.06
N ALA A 19 -10.87 -37.96 -26.40
CA ALA A 19 -12.04 -37.12 -26.13
C ALA A 19 -12.32 -36.97 -24.62
N VAL A 20 -12.21 -38.07 -23.86
CA VAL A 20 -12.40 -38.04 -22.37
C VAL A 20 -11.28 -37.20 -21.72
N PHE A 21 -10.03 -37.34 -22.19
CA PHE A 21 -8.91 -36.54 -21.67
C PHE A 21 -9.07 -35.07 -21.99
N ALA A 22 -9.52 -34.72 -23.19
CA ALA A 22 -9.78 -33.31 -23.59
C ALA A 22 -10.94 -32.73 -22.80
N ALA A 23 -12.00 -33.47 -22.56
CA ALA A 23 -13.13 -33.04 -21.73
C ALA A 23 -12.71 -32.83 -20.26
N GLY A 24 -11.93 -33.75 -19.69
CA GLY A 24 -11.38 -33.62 -18.33
C GLY A 24 -10.47 -32.43 -18.18
N PHE A 25 -9.63 -32.16 -19.18
CA PHE A 25 -8.74 -30.97 -19.19
C PHE A 25 -9.54 -29.64 -19.26
N LEU A 26 -10.59 -29.60 -20.09
CA LEU A 26 -11.49 -28.42 -20.16
C LEU A 26 -12.23 -28.15 -18.84
N VAL A 27 -12.68 -29.19 -18.16
CA VAL A 27 -13.33 -29.06 -16.84
C VAL A 27 -12.32 -28.57 -15.79
N LEU A 28 -11.09 -29.08 -15.81
CA LEU A 28 -10.03 -28.64 -14.91
C LEU A 28 -9.67 -27.17 -15.10
N VAL A 29 -9.54 -26.73 -16.36
CA VAL A 29 -9.28 -25.32 -16.70
C VAL A 29 -10.46 -24.42 -16.27
N GLY A 30 -11.69 -24.87 -16.43
CA GLY A 30 -12.88 -24.15 -15.97
C GLY A 30 -12.96 -23.99 -14.43
N LEU A 31 -12.54 -25.01 -13.66
CA LEU A 31 -12.48 -24.97 -12.22
C LEU A 31 -11.38 -24.02 -11.69
N VAL A 32 -10.23 -23.93 -12.36
CA VAL A 32 -9.16 -23.02 -12.00
C VAL A 32 -9.54 -21.56 -12.30
N SER A 33 -10.31 -21.31 -13.37
CA SER A 33 -10.77 -19.95 -13.72
C SER A 33 -11.85 -19.41 -12.77
N ALA A 34 -12.60 -20.26 -12.07
CA ALA A 34 -13.64 -19.84 -11.12
C ALA A 34 -13.07 -19.40 -9.76
N SER A 35 -11.79 -19.65 -9.48
CA SER A 35 -11.13 -19.36 -8.20
C SER A 35 -10.71 -17.90 -8.02
N CYS A 36 -10.75 -17.05 -9.07
CA CYS A 36 -10.28 -15.66 -9.01
C CYS A 36 -11.32 -14.63 -8.52
N GLY A 37 -12.49 -15.03 -8.05
CA GLY A 37 -13.62 -14.13 -7.75
C GLY A 37 -13.77 -13.66 -6.30
N TYR A 38 -12.90 -14.05 -5.37
CA TYR A 38 -13.11 -13.80 -3.93
C TYR A 38 -12.15 -12.77 -3.31
N TYR A 39 -11.76 -11.74 -4.05
CA TYR A 39 -11.09 -10.61 -3.42
C TYR A 39 -12.14 -9.60 -2.92
N HIS A 40 -12.35 -9.57 -1.61
CA HIS A 40 -13.09 -8.50 -0.96
C HIS A 40 -12.26 -7.22 -1.01
N MET A 41 -12.65 -6.29 -1.88
CA MET A 41 -12.21 -4.90 -1.81
C MET A 41 -12.97 -4.22 -0.66
N GLY A 42 -12.27 -3.84 0.39
CA GLY A 42 -12.84 -3.12 1.54
C GLY A 42 -12.00 -3.32 2.79
N SER A 43 -12.07 -2.39 3.73
CA SER A 43 -11.45 -2.54 5.03
C SER A 43 -12.04 -3.74 5.76
N MET A 44 -11.20 -4.65 6.22
CA MET A 44 -11.63 -5.80 7.03
C MET A 44 -12.15 -5.37 8.39
N MET A 45 -11.66 -4.24 8.92
CA MET A 45 -12.04 -3.69 10.22
C MET A 45 -13.45 -3.08 10.21
N HIS A 46 -13.80 -2.38 9.15
CA HIS A 46 -15.07 -1.67 9.03
C HIS A 46 -15.68 -1.84 7.63
N PRO A 47 -16.35 -2.99 7.35
CA PRO A 47 -16.87 -3.32 6.02
C PRO A 47 -17.89 -2.31 5.45
N GLN A 48 -18.51 -1.50 6.32
CA GLN A 48 -19.44 -0.45 5.93
C GLN A 48 -18.75 0.81 5.37
N ILE A 49 -17.44 0.97 5.61
CA ILE A 49 -16.65 2.14 5.17
C ILE A 49 -15.93 1.75 3.88
N LYS A 50 -16.24 2.48 2.81
CA LYS A 50 -15.70 2.24 1.47
C LYS A 50 -14.92 3.42 0.91
N THR A 51 -15.18 4.60 1.46
CA THR A 51 -14.58 5.84 0.97
C THR A 51 -13.91 6.61 2.09
N ILE A 52 -12.79 7.26 1.75
CA ILE A 52 -12.01 8.08 2.68
C ILE A 52 -11.62 9.40 2.02
N ALA A 53 -11.63 10.47 2.79
CA ALA A 53 -11.06 11.75 2.40
C ALA A 53 -9.86 12.10 3.27
N ILE A 54 -8.83 12.66 2.66
CA ILE A 54 -7.68 13.22 3.39
C ILE A 54 -7.97 14.70 3.65
N SER A 55 -8.10 15.08 4.91
CA SER A 55 -8.27 16.48 5.32
C SER A 55 -7.02 17.31 5.03
N ALA A 56 -7.07 18.61 5.29
CA ALA A 56 -5.88 19.46 5.23
C ALA A 56 -4.86 18.97 6.26
N ILE A 57 -3.65 18.66 5.79
CA ILE A 57 -2.56 18.18 6.65
C ILE A 57 -1.99 19.37 7.40
N ARG A 58 -1.94 19.28 8.73
CA ARG A 58 -1.30 20.27 9.57
C ARG A 58 0.19 19.95 9.66
N ASN A 59 1.02 20.95 9.46
CA ASN A 59 2.48 20.83 9.54
C ASN A 59 3.01 21.71 10.66
N ASP A 60 3.46 21.10 11.73
CA ASP A 60 4.11 21.77 12.87
C ASP A 60 5.65 21.66 12.80
N THR A 61 6.19 21.05 11.72
CA THR A 61 7.64 20.91 11.50
C THR A 61 8.24 22.16 10.84
N ARG A 62 9.57 22.21 10.73
CA ARG A 62 10.30 23.27 10.06
C ARG A 62 10.45 23.07 8.54
N GLU A 63 9.90 21.97 7.99
CA GLU A 63 10.03 21.61 6.57
C GLU A 63 8.78 22.05 5.78
N PRO A 64 8.81 23.16 5.06
CA PRO A 64 7.60 23.74 4.46
C PRO A 64 7.00 22.88 3.35
N LEU A 65 7.83 22.14 2.59
CA LEU A 65 7.38 21.28 1.48
C LEU A 65 6.73 19.97 1.97
N LEU A 66 6.82 19.67 3.25
CA LEU A 66 6.40 18.37 3.80
C LEU A 66 4.90 18.15 3.69
N THR A 67 4.09 19.20 3.78
CA THR A 67 2.63 19.13 3.64
C THR A 67 2.20 18.53 2.31
N GLU A 68 2.78 19.03 1.21
CA GLU A 68 2.43 18.56 -0.14
C GLU A 68 3.00 17.16 -0.41
N LEU A 69 4.23 16.90 0.07
CA LEU A 69 4.83 15.58 -0.03
C LEU A 69 4.00 14.53 0.72
N ALA A 70 3.62 14.81 1.98
CA ALA A 70 2.82 13.91 2.78
C ALA A 70 1.46 13.64 2.13
N ARG A 71 0.75 14.69 1.69
CA ARG A 71 -0.54 14.54 1.00
C ARG A 71 -0.43 13.65 -0.22
N THR A 72 0.56 13.90 -1.07
CA THR A 72 0.76 13.14 -2.31
C THR A 72 1.12 11.67 -2.03
N GLN A 73 2.01 11.41 -1.08
CA GLN A 73 2.47 10.06 -0.79
C GLN A 73 1.41 9.25 -0.02
N ILE A 74 0.68 9.85 0.92
CA ILE A 74 -0.45 9.19 1.61
C ILE A 74 -1.55 8.84 0.60
N ALA A 75 -1.90 9.78 -0.29
CA ALA A 75 -2.88 9.50 -1.35
C ALA A 75 -2.43 8.36 -2.28
N ALA A 76 -1.15 8.35 -2.68
CA ALA A 76 -0.58 7.28 -3.50
C ALA A 76 -0.65 5.91 -2.80
N ARG A 77 -0.44 5.87 -1.48
CA ARG A 77 -0.56 4.62 -0.69
C ARG A 77 -1.98 4.10 -0.64
N PHE A 78 -2.99 4.95 -0.37
CA PHE A 78 -4.40 4.53 -0.45
C PHE A 78 -4.80 4.04 -1.84
N GLN A 79 -4.31 4.71 -2.89
CA GLN A 79 -4.56 4.28 -4.28
C GLN A 79 -3.90 2.94 -4.62
N SER A 80 -2.71 2.67 -4.10
CA SER A 80 -2.01 1.39 -4.33
C SER A 80 -2.61 0.24 -3.53
N ASP A 81 -3.06 0.50 -2.30
CA ASP A 81 -3.73 -0.48 -1.43
C ASP A 81 -5.13 -0.84 -1.95
N ASN A 82 -5.86 0.15 -2.47
CA ASN A 82 -7.18 -0.02 -3.07
C ASN A 82 -8.29 -0.57 -2.15
N SER A 83 -8.06 -0.63 -0.83
CA SER A 83 -9.07 -1.04 0.16
C SER A 83 -10.12 0.03 0.38
N LEU A 84 -9.72 1.32 0.36
CA LEU A 84 -10.60 2.47 0.50
C LEU A 84 -10.42 3.42 -0.69
N LYS A 85 -11.54 3.86 -1.26
CA LYS A 85 -11.53 4.80 -2.38
C LYS A 85 -11.37 6.23 -1.87
N LEU A 86 -10.38 6.96 -2.43
CA LEU A 86 -10.22 8.39 -2.15
C LEU A 86 -11.32 9.20 -2.85
N VAL A 87 -12.01 10.04 -2.09
CA VAL A 87 -13.06 10.93 -2.57
C VAL A 87 -12.95 12.32 -1.94
N GLN A 88 -13.81 13.25 -2.36
CA GLN A 88 -13.92 14.56 -1.72
C GLN A 88 -14.55 14.41 -0.33
N LYS A 89 -14.30 15.41 0.54
CA LYS A 89 -14.71 15.38 1.94
C LYS A 89 -16.23 15.21 2.12
N GLU A 90 -17.00 15.76 1.18
CA GLU A 90 -18.46 15.75 1.17
C GLU A 90 -19.05 14.35 0.89
N ASP A 91 -18.30 13.52 0.14
CA ASP A 91 -18.72 12.18 -0.30
C ASP A 91 -18.05 11.05 0.49
N ALA A 92 -17.28 11.40 1.53
CA ALA A 92 -16.48 10.43 2.27
C ALA A 92 -17.24 9.81 3.44
N ASP A 93 -17.16 8.48 3.56
CA ASP A 93 -17.65 7.74 4.74
C ASP A 93 -16.83 8.07 5.98
N CYS A 94 -15.51 8.30 5.81
CA CYS A 94 -14.64 8.74 6.90
C CYS A 94 -13.59 9.75 6.42
N ILE A 95 -13.05 10.52 7.37
CA ILE A 95 -12.10 11.59 7.11
C ILE A 95 -10.83 11.33 7.93
N LEU A 96 -9.70 11.25 7.23
CA LEU A 96 -8.37 11.14 7.83
C LEU A 96 -7.84 12.54 8.16
N TYR A 97 -7.46 12.75 9.39
CA TYR A 97 -6.73 13.93 9.88
C TYR A 97 -5.30 13.54 10.19
N VAL A 98 -4.35 14.30 9.66
CA VAL A 98 -2.91 14.08 9.87
C VAL A 98 -2.27 15.39 10.33
N ARG A 99 -1.43 15.29 11.36
CA ARG A 99 -0.60 16.36 11.87
C ARG A 99 0.86 15.91 11.87
N LEU A 100 1.70 16.52 11.07
CA LEU A 100 3.13 16.28 11.05
C LEU A 100 3.75 16.97 12.26
N VAL A 101 4.41 16.21 13.12
CA VAL A 101 4.88 16.68 14.43
C VAL A 101 6.35 17.03 14.40
N ASP A 102 7.18 16.12 13.91
CA ASP A 102 8.63 16.28 13.95
C ASP A 102 9.34 15.57 12.81
N VAL A 103 10.51 16.09 12.43
CA VAL A 103 11.44 15.49 11.48
C VAL A 103 12.84 15.50 12.10
N THR A 104 13.36 14.32 12.36
CA THR A 104 14.72 14.15 12.85
C THR A 104 15.62 13.55 11.78
N THR A 105 16.87 13.98 11.78
CA THR A 105 17.90 13.44 10.87
C THR A 105 19.14 13.09 11.67
N SER A 106 19.65 11.89 11.49
CA SER A 106 20.89 11.40 12.10
C SER A 106 21.87 10.91 11.03
N VAL A 107 23.14 11.03 11.31
CA VAL A 107 24.20 10.51 10.42
C VAL A 107 24.34 9.02 10.65
N MET A 108 24.23 8.22 9.59
CA MET A 108 24.44 6.77 9.65
C MET A 108 25.85 6.37 9.28
N ARG A 109 26.45 7.05 8.31
CA ARG A 109 27.77 6.72 7.80
C ARG A 109 28.56 7.96 7.44
N TYR A 110 29.87 7.87 7.70
CA TYR A 110 30.84 8.85 7.26
C TYR A 110 31.75 8.24 6.19
N ASN A 111 32.10 9.02 5.16
CA ASN A 111 33.19 8.65 4.28
C ASN A 111 34.50 9.16 4.88
N PRO A 112 35.57 8.33 4.91
CA PRO A 112 36.90 8.84 5.22
C PRO A 112 37.31 9.80 4.10
N GLY A 113 37.73 11.01 4.48
CA GLY A 113 38.33 11.98 3.58
C GLY A 113 39.70 11.53 3.09
N TYR A 114 40.27 12.30 2.15
CA TYR A 114 41.64 12.05 1.67
C TYR A 114 42.74 12.44 2.70
N GLU A 115 42.36 13.22 3.71
CA GLU A 115 43.20 13.58 4.85
C GLU A 115 42.69 12.84 6.10
N GLU A 116 43.60 12.35 6.97
CA GLU A 116 43.30 11.46 8.10
C GLU A 116 42.24 11.97 9.09
N ASP A 117 41.95 13.26 9.12
CA ASP A 117 41.04 13.91 10.08
C ASP A 117 39.72 14.42 9.43
N GLU A 118 39.48 14.20 8.14
CA GLU A 118 38.29 14.73 7.43
C GLU A 118 37.20 13.65 7.25
N TYR A 119 36.30 13.53 8.21
CA TYR A 119 35.11 12.67 8.11
C TYR A 119 33.92 13.48 7.57
N ARG A 120 33.47 13.16 6.35
CA ARG A 120 32.27 13.79 5.77
C ARG A 120 31.07 12.85 5.91
N PRO A 121 29.90 13.36 6.38
CA PRO A 121 28.69 12.57 6.37
C PRO A 121 28.36 12.07 4.96
N ALA A 122 28.11 10.76 4.82
CA ALA A 122 27.83 10.15 3.53
C ALA A 122 26.39 9.65 3.41
N GLU A 123 25.81 9.23 4.52
CA GLU A 123 24.47 8.70 4.58
C GLU A 123 23.75 9.19 5.84
N PHE A 124 22.50 9.59 5.65
CA PHE A 124 21.65 10.09 6.70
C PHE A 124 20.42 9.19 6.84
N HIS A 125 20.00 8.98 8.08
CA HIS A 125 18.70 8.44 8.42
C HIS A 125 17.74 9.56 8.80
N LEU A 126 16.58 9.58 8.16
CA LEU A 126 15.51 10.54 8.42
C LEU A 126 14.32 9.81 9.03
N ASN A 127 13.78 10.35 10.10
CA ASN A 127 12.59 9.86 10.76
C ASN A 127 11.55 10.99 10.83
N LEU A 128 10.35 10.70 10.32
CA LEU A 128 9.19 11.60 10.29
C LEU A 128 8.14 11.06 11.26
N SER A 129 7.74 11.88 12.23
CA SER A 129 6.68 11.56 13.19
C SER A 129 5.41 12.36 12.88
N ALA A 130 4.27 11.68 12.87
CA ALA A 130 2.97 12.30 12.69
C ALA A 130 1.93 11.74 13.67
N GLU A 131 0.91 12.54 13.96
CA GLU A 131 -0.31 12.07 14.61
C GLU A 131 -1.40 11.90 13.57
N MET A 132 -2.13 10.80 13.66
CA MET A 132 -3.27 10.53 12.80
C MET A 132 -4.53 10.28 13.63
N GLU A 133 -5.69 10.59 13.06
CA GLU A 133 -7.01 10.30 13.59
C GLU A 133 -7.98 10.12 12.43
N VAL A 134 -8.93 9.19 12.56
CA VAL A 134 -9.96 8.97 11.52
C VAL A 134 -11.34 9.17 12.15
N LEU A 135 -12.11 10.08 11.59
CA LEU A 135 -13.45 10.42 12.05
C LEU A 135 -14.52 10.02 11.03
N ILE A 136 -15.66 9.57 11.51
CA ILE A 136 -16.87 9.40 10.70
C ILE A 136 -17.71 10.69 10.84
N PRO A 137 -18.07 11.35 9.72
CA PRO A 137 -18.94 12.53 9.79
C PRO A 137 -20.22 12.27 10.57
N GLY A 138 -20.56 13.16 11.51
CA GLY A 138 -21.77 13.04 12.33
C GLY A 138 -21.67 12.10 13.54
N ARG A 139 -20.53 11.42 13.77
CA ARG A 139 -20.29 10.65 15.00
C ARG A 139 -19.40 11.43 15.97
N SER A 140 -19.69 11.31 17.27
CA SER A 140 -18.89 11.91 18.35
C SER A 140 -17.62 11.11 18.66
N GLU A 141 -17.66 9.81 18.43
CA GLU A 141 -16.49 8.95 18.66
C GLU A 141 -15.68 8.77 17.37
N PRO A 142 -14.35 8.89 17.44
CA PRO A 142 -13.49 8.64 16.31
C PRO A 142 -13.53 7.14 15.92
N LEU A 143 -13.45 6.88 14.60
CA LEU A 143 -13.28 5.53 14.08
C LEU A 143 -11.93 4.97 14.53
N ILE A 144 -10.88 5.77 14.36
CA ILE A 144 -9.55 5.49 14.89
C ILE A 144 -9.14 6.65 15.77
N ARG A 145 -8.89 6.34 17.04
CA ARG A 145 -8.42 7.33 18.01
C ARG A 145 -7.06 7.87 17.63
N LYS A 146 -6.80 9.09 18.04
CA LYS A 146 -5.54 9.77 17.84
C LYS A 146 -4.36 8.88 18.25
N ARG A 147 -3.44 8.66 17.35
CA ARG A 147 -2.24 7.87 17.55
C ARG A 147 -1.05 8.45 16.80
N THR A 148 0.14 8.13 17.26
CA THR A 148 1.37 8.48 16.60
C THR A 148 1.73 7.39 15.60
N VAL A 149 2.15 7.81 14.40
CA VAL A 149 2.69 6.99 13.32
C VAL A 149 4.03 7.58 12.89
N THR A 150 4.91 6.75 12.37
CA THR A 150 6.25 7.16 11.96
C THR A 150 6.54 6.67 10.55
N GLY A 151 7.31 7.44 9.81
CA GLY A 151 7.85 7.01 8.53
C GLY A 151 9.34 7.32 8.48
N SER A 152 10.12 6.44 7.90
CA SER A 152 11.58 6.56 7.88
C SER A 152 12.14 6.41 6.48
N SER A 153 13.34 6.94 6.28
CA SER A 153 14.09 6.75 5.05
C SER A 153 15.57 6.97 5.27
N ASN A 154 16.35 6.42 4.36
CA ASN A 154 17.77 6.74 4.26
C ASN A 154 18.03 7.53 2.99
N TYR A 155 18.90 8.52 3.08
CA TYR A 155 19.34 9.25 1.89
C TYR A 155 20.85 9.53 1.95
N GLN A 156 21.46 9.62 0.78
CA GLN A 156 22.89 9.87 0.65
C GLN A 156 23.16 11.36 0.48
N TYR A 157 24.25 11.81 1.07
CA TYR A 157 24.83 13.12 0.85
C TYR A 157 25.59 13.10 -0.48
N ASN A 158 24.89 13.42 -1.55
CA ASN A 158 25.47 13.51 -2.90
C ASN A 158 25.95 14.94 -3.19
N VAL A 159 26.24 15.23 -4.46
CA VAL A 159 26.69 16.54 -4.94
C VAL A 159 25.76 17.68 -4.52
N ASP A 160 24.44 17.42 -4.39
CA ASP A 160 23.48 18.38 -3.89
C ASP A 160 22.72 17.80 -2.67
N PRO A 161 23.04 18.28 -1.46
CA PRO A 161 22.40 17.84 -0.21
C PRO A 161 20.89 18.11 -0.17
N GLN A 162 20.41 19.17 -0.82
CA GLN A 162 19.00 19.53 -0.83
C GLN A 162 18.18 18.53 -1.64
N VAL A 163 18.74 18.08 -2.76
CA VAL A 163 18.12 17.03 -3.60
C VAL A 163 18.06 15.71 -2.84
N GLY A 164 19.13 15.31 -2.18
CA GLY A 164 19.16 14.10 -1.35
C GLY A 164 18.10 14.15 -0.24
N LYS A 165 18.04 15.25 0.49
CA LYS A 165 17.06 15.48 1.56
C LYS A 165 15.62 15.45 1.04
N TYR A 166 15.35 16.07 -0.11
CA TYR A 166 14.02 16.05 -0.73
C TYR A 166 13.54 14.62 -1.03
N TYR A 167 14.40 13.79 -1.62
CA TYR A 167 14.07 12.38 -1.87
C TYR A 167 13.91 11.58 -0.57
N GLY A 168 14.71 11.87 0.45
CA GLY A 168 14.55 11.30 1.78
C GLY A 168 13.21 11.64 2.40
N LEU A 169 12.82 12.92 2.41
CA LEU A 169 11.52 13.37 2.91
C LEU A 169 10.35 12.71 2.15
N ARG A 170 10.46 12.65 0.82
CA ARG A 170 9.45 11.99 0.00
C ARG A 170 9.29 10.51 0.35
N GLN A 171 10.40 9.79 0.53
CA GLN A 171 10.38 8.38 0.87
C GLN A 171 9.84 8.15 2.29
N ALA A 172 10.22 8.99 3.26
CA ALA A 172 9.67 8.92 4.61
C ALA A 172 8.16 9.21 4.65
N CYS A 173 7.66 10.13 3.82
CA CYS A 173 6.22 10.34 3.65
C CYS A 173 5.51 9.14 3.03
N TYR A 174 6.16 8.44 2.10
CA TYR A 174 5.61 7.22 1.51
C TYR A 174 5.52 6.08 2.52
N ASP A 175 6.55 5.90 3.35
CA ASP A 175 6.59 4.94 4.44
C ASP A 175 5.53 5.25 5.51
N LEU A 176 5.44 6.52 5.95
CA LEU A 176 4.39 7.02 6.83
C LEU A 176 2.98 6.72 6.28
N GLY A 177 2.79 6.94 4.97
CA GLY A 177 1.53 6.62 4.29
C GLY A 177 1.19 5.14 4.36
N GLY A 178 2.20 4.26 4.34
CA GLY A 178 2.04 2.81 4.54
C GLY A 178 1.46 2.49 5.90
N GLU A 179 2.06 3.00 6.98
CA GLU A 179 1.55 2.83 8.34
C GLU A 179 0.13 3.38 8.51
N ILE A 180 -0.16 4.56 7.93
CA ILE A 180 -1.50 5.15 7.99
C ILE A 180 -2.54 4.24 7.33
N VAL A 181 -2.23 3.69 6.16
CA VAL A 181 -3.13 2.77 5.44
C VAL A 181 -3.33 1.50 6.25
N GLU A 182 -2.26 0.88 6.75
CA GLU A 182 -2.30 -0.33 7.57
C GLU A 182 -3.23 -0.16 8.77
N TYR A 183 -3.05 0.91 9.55
CA TYR A 183 -3.92 1.20 10.69
C TYR A 183 -5.37 1.55 10.31
N THR A 184 -5.61 1.99 9.09
CA THR A 184 -6.95 2.37 8.63
C THR A 184 -7.72 1.19 8.05
N THR A 185 -7.04 0.21 7.46
CA THR A 185 -7.65 -0.87 6.69
C THR A 185 -7.56 -2.24 7.33
N GLU A 186 -6.58 -2.47 8.21
CA GLU A 186 -6.37 -3.76 8.85
C GLU A 186 -7.06 -3.85 10.21
N ALA A 187 -7.62 -5.03 10.49
CA ALA A 187 -8.17 -5.36 11.80
C ALA A 187 -7.06 -5.89 12.69
N TRP A 188 -6.74 -5.17 13.74
CA TRP A 188 -5.85 -5.59 14.82
C TRP A 188 -6.64 -6.15 16.01
#